data_6a45503ce171e67adbc7aae82dc22409
#
_entry.id   6a45503ce171e67adbc7aae82dc22409
#
_cell.length_a   1.000
_cell.length_b   1.000
_cell.length_c   1.000
_cell.angle_alpha   90.00
_cell.angle_beta   90.00
_cell.angle_gamma   90.00
#
_symmetry.space_group_name_H-M   'P 1'
#
loop_
_entity.id
_entity.type
_entity.pdbx_description
1 polymer ?
#
loop_
_entity_poly.entity_id
_entity_poly.type
_entity_poly.pdbx_seq_one_letter_code
_entity_poly.pdbx_strand_id
1 'polypeptide(L)'
;ISAGGVAKYATNKNEAIQLLEFLASPEGSKGLAAPTFEHPLKEVNQNEIVKNFGEFTPDSVTVEDLGEKNSLAIKLMKDAGWN
;
A
#
# COMPACT_ATOMS: atom_id res chain seq x y z
N ILE A 1 1.68 -4.46 0.56
CA ILE A 1 0.59 -3.46 0.66
C ILE A 1 1.22 -2.11 0.97
N SER A 2 0.98 -1.12 0.12
CA SER A 2 1.35 0.27 0.41
C SER A 2 0.29 0.88 1.31
N ALA A 3 0.71 1.64 2.31
CA ALA A 3 -0.18 2.26 3.28
C ALA A 3 0.25 3.69 3.60
N GLY A 4 -0.70 4.50 4.04
CA GLY A 4 -0.47 5.86 4.51
C GLY A 4 -1.18 6.09 5.84
N GLY A 5 -0.67 7.02 6.63
CA GLY A 5 -1.27 7.38 7.91
C GLY A 5 -0.84 8.77 8.38
N VAL A 6 -1.65 9.34 9.27
CA VAL A 6 -1.32 10.61 9.92
C VAL A 6 -0.48 10.34 11.16
N ALA A 7 0.70 10.95 11.25
CA ALA A 7 1.57 10.80 12.41
C ALA A 7 0.87 11.33 13.68
N LYS A 8 1.09 10.65 14.80
CA LYS A 8 0.46 10.97 16.10
C LYS A 8 0.63 12.44 16.49
N TYR A 9 1.80 13.00 16.23
CA TYR A 9 2.18 14.36 16.62
C TYR A 9 2.18 15.35 15.46
N ALA A 10 1.52 15.01 14.33
CA ALA A 10 1.37 15.93 13.22
C ALA A 10 0.66 17.21 13.67
N THR A 11 1.18 18.37 13.29
CA THR A 11 0.58 19.68 13.59
C THR A 11 -0.58 20.00 12.66
N ASN A 12 -0.50 19.56 11.41
CA ASN A 12 -1.49 19.82 10.34
C ASN A 12 -2.29 18.55 10.03
N LYS A 13 -3.02 18.04 11.05
CA LYS A 13 -3.76 16.75 10.91
C LYS A 13 -4.88 16.79 9.89
N ASN A 14 -5.61 17.91 9.83
CA ASN A 14 -6.72 18.04 8.89
C ASN A 14 -6.22 18.03 7.44
N GLU A 15 -5.15 18.74 7.14
CA GLU A 15 -4.52 18.78 5.83
C GLU A 15 -3.92 17.41 5.47
N ALA A 16 -3.35 16.72 6.45
CA ALA A 16 -2.83 15.36 6.25
C ALA A 16 -3.96 14.37 5.92
N ILE A 17 -5.13 14.49 6.56
CA ILE A 17 -6.31 13.67 6.26
C ILE A 17 -6.79 13.98 4.83
N GLN A 18 -6.91 15.26 4.46
CA GLN A 18 -7.29 15.66 3.10
C GLN A 18 -6.34 15.10 2.04
N LEU A 19 -5.04 15.09 2.32
CA LEU A 19 -4.06 14.47 1.43
C LEU A 19 -4.29 12.96 1.30
N LEU A 20 -4.56 12.25 2.39
CA LEU A 20 -4.85 10.81 2.34
C LEU A 20 -6.14 10.53 1.57
N GLU A 21 -7.18 11.33 1.78
CA GLU A 21 -8.44 11.24 1.03
C GLU A 21 -8.23 11.49 -0.47
N PHE A 22 -7.41 12.49 -0.82
CA PHE A 22 -7.03 12.73 -2.21
C PHE A 22 -6.27 11.54 -2.80
N LEU A 23 -5.27 10.99 -2.10
CA LEU A 23 -4.50 9.84 -2.58
C LEU A 23 -5.38 8.59 -2.77
N ALA A 24 -6.45 8.44 -1.97
CA ALA A 24 -7.45 7.39 -2.11
C ALA A 24 -8.52 7.70 -3.19
N SER A 25 -8.56 8.91 -3.75
CA SER A 25 -9.45 9.27 -4.86
C SER A 25 -9.00 8.63 -6.18
N PRO A 26 -9.85 8.59 -7.23
CA PRO A 26 -9.44 8.08 -8.53
C PRO A 26 -8.21 8.80 -9.11
N GLU A 27 -8.14 10.12 -9.00
CA GLU A 27 -7.02 10.93 -9.49
C GLU A 27 -5.73 10.65 -8.72
N GLY A 28 -5.79 10.67 -7.40
CA GLY A 28 -4.65 10.41 -6.52
C GLY A 28 -4.17 8.96 -6.63
N SER A 29 -5.10 8.01 -6.66
CA SER A 29 -4.80 6.60 -6.83
C SER A 29 -4.11 6.30 -8.17
N LYS A 30 -4.58 6.93 -9.26
CA LYS A 30 -3.94 6.84 -10.58
C LYS A 30 -2.52 7.43 -10.54
N GLY A 31 -2.38 8.62 -9.94
CA GLY A 31 -1.09 9.33 -9.85
C GLY A 31 -0.05 8.55 -9.03
N LEU A 32 -0.47 7.83 -8.00
CA LEU A 32 0.40 7.02 -7.16
C LEU A 32 0.69 5.64 -7.76
N ALA A 33 -0.33 4.92 -8.20
CA ALA A 33 -0.20 3.54 -8.65
C ALA A 33 0.47 3.40 -10.03
N ALA A 34 0.24 4.33 -10.97
CA ALA A 34 0.79 4.21 -12.31
C ALA A 34 2.34 4.23 -12.36
N PRO A 35 3.04 5.16 -11.71
CA PRO A 35 4.50 5.18 -11.71
C PRO A 35 5.14 4.10 -10.83
N THR A 36 4.42 3.54 -9.87
CA THR A 36 4.92 2.50 -8.96
C THR A 36 4.57 1.08 -9.42
N PHE A 37 3.83 0.94 -10.52
CA PHE A 37 3.36 -0.35 -11.05
C PHE A 37 2.51 -1.14 -10.04
N GLU A 38 1.76 -0.43 -9.20
CA GLU A 38 0.85 -1.01 -8.21
C GLU A 38 -0.58 -1.07 -8.73
N HIS A 39 -1.37 -1.97 -8.15
CA HIS A 39 -2.82 -1.97 -8.37
C HIS A 39 -3.46 -0.81 -7.61
N PRO A 40 -4.27 0.03 -8.27
CA PRO A 40 -4.93 1.15 -7.61
C PRO A 40 -6.05 0.70 -6.68
N LEU A 41 -6.38 1.51 -5.66
CA LEU A 41 -7.51 1.28 -4.75
C LEU A 41 -8.88 1.42 -5.44
N LYS A 42 -8.95 2.21 -6.50
CA LYS A 42 -10.17 2.47 -7.27
C LYS A 42 -9.99 1.99 -8.69
N GLU A 43 -11.08 1.63 -9.33
CA GLU A 43 -11.09 1.36 -10.77
C GLU A 43 -10.72 2.65 -11.53
N VAL A 44 -9.49 2.70 -11.97
CA VAL A 44 -8.92 3.77 -12.79
C VAL A 44 -8.10 3.14 -13.91
N ASN A 45 -7.73 3.92 -14.91
CA ASN A 45 -6.83 3.45 -15.96
C ASN A 45 -5.48 3.04 -15.34
N GLN A 46 -5.24 1.75 -15.32
CA GLN A 46 -4.01 1.18 -14.81
C GLN A 46 -2.86 1.37 -15.82
N ASN A 47 -1.63 1.26 -15.33
CA ASN A 47 -0.46 1.12 -16.18
C ASN A 47 -0.61 -0.13 -17.06
N GLU A 48 -0.22 -0.05 -18.33
CA GLU A 48 -0.35 -1.17 -19.28
C GLU A 48 0.40 -2.43 -18.83
N ILE A 49 1.53 -2.28 -18.14
CA ILE A 49 2.28 -3.40 -17.57
C ILE A 49 1.45 -4.11 -16.50
N VAL A 50 0.81 -3.35 -15.62
CA VAL A 50 -0.07 -3.90 -14.56
C VAL A 50 -1.30 -4.59 -15.14
N LYS A 51 -1.89 -4.02 -16.21
CA LYS A 51 -2.99 -4.67 -16.95
C LYS A 51 -2.58 -6.04 -17.53
N ASN A 52 -1.36 -6.14 -18.01
CA ASN A 52 -0.84 -7.38 -18.60
C ASN A 52 -0.61 -8.49 -17.57
N PHE A 53 -0.56 -8.17 -16.26
CA PHE A 53 -0.54 -9.19 -15.20
C PHE A 53 -1.89 -9.92 -15.07
N GLY A 54 -2.96 -9.35 -15.60
CA GLY A 54 -4.30 -9.91 -15.51
C GLY A 54 -4.95 -9.72 -14.16
N GLU A 55 -6.03 -10.46 -13.92
CA GLU A 55 -6.72 -10.46 -12.64
C GLU A 55 -5.95 -11.31 -11.62
N PHE A 56 -6.02 -10.91 -10.36
CA PHE A 56 -5.45 -11.67 -9.24
C PHE A 56 -6.53 -11.92 -8.17
N THR A 57 -6.36 -13.01 -7.45
CA THR A 57 -7.18 -13.29 -6.26
C THR A 57 -6.47 -12.70 -5.04
N PRO A 58 -7.08 -11.74 -4.33
CA PRO A 58 -6.50 -11.21 -3.10
C PRO A 58 -6.28 -12.33 -2.06
N ASP A 59 -5.17 -12.28 -1.34
CA ASP A 59 -4.92 -13.16 -0.23
C ASP A 59 -5.89 -12.85 0.93
N SER A 60 -6.23 -13.86 1.72
CA SER A 60 -7.05 -13.72 2.92
C SER A 60 -6.31 -13.16 4.13
N VAL A 61 -5.00 -13.00 4.04
CA VAL A 61 -4.15 -12.44 5.10
C VAL A 61 -4.53 -10.99 5.37
N THR A 62 -4.84 -10.68 6.63
CA THR A 62 -5.20 -9.32 7.06
C THR A 62 -3.97 -8.48 7.41
N VAL A 63 -4.14 -7.17 7.54
CA VAL A 63 -3.08 -6.26 8.01
C VAL A 63 -2.69 -6.59 9.46
N GLU A 64 -3.64 -7.00 10.28
CA GLU A 64 -3.42 -7.48 11.64
C GLU A 64 -2.52 -8.72 11.67
N ASP A 65 -2.80 -9.72 10.82
CA ASP A 65 -1.96 -10.93 10.70
C ASP A 65 -0.52 -10.57 10.33
N LEU A 66 -0.34 -9.62 9.40
CA LEU A 66 0.99 -9.13 9.01
C LEU A 66 1.70 -8.47 10.19
N GLY A 67 0.97 -7.66 10.96
CA GLY A 67 1.51 -7.00 12.16
C GLY A 67 1.94 -8.00 13.22
N GLU A 68 1.08 -8.97 13.56
CA GLU A 68 1.36 -10.00 14.56
C GLU A 68 2.58 -10.86 14.19
N LYS A 69 2.73 -11.20 12.92
CA LYS A 69 3.82 -12.05 12.43
C LYS A 69 5.11 -11.30 12.09
N ASN A 70 5.10 -9.96 12.17
CA ASN A 70 6.23 -9.14 11.72
C ASN A 70 7.55 -9.50 12.42
N SER A 71 7.54 -9.67 13.74
CA SER A 71 8.75 -9.99 14.50
C SER A 71 9.33 -11.36 14.10
N LEU A 72 8.47 -12.35 13.86
CA LEU A 72 8.88 -13.67 13.39
C LEU A 72 9.44 -13.60 11.96
N ALA A 73 8.80 -12.85 11.09
CA ALA A 73 9.25 -12.65 9.71
C ALA A 73 10.67 -12.03 9.68
N ILE A 74 10.91 -10.99 10.47
CA ILE A 74 12.23 -10.34 10.58
C ILE A 74 13.29 -11.35 11.08
N LYS A 75 12.93 -12.17 12.08
CA LYS A 75 13.84 -13.20 12.57
C LYS A 75 14.19 -14.22 11.49
N LEU A 76 13.19 -14.74 10.77
CA LEU A 76 13.41 -15.70 9.69
C LEU A 76 14.24 -15.11 8.55
N MET A 77 14.04 -13.86 8.20
CA MET A 77 14.84 -13.16 7.20
C MET A 77 16.31 -13.09 7.63
N LYS A 78 16.58 -12.72 8.88
CA LYS A 78 17.96 -12.68 9.44
C LYS A 78 18.59 -14.07 9.48
N ASP A 79 17.86 -15.08 9.94
CA ASP A 79 18.33 -16.47 10.00
C ASP A 79 18.66 -17.01 8.59
N ALA A 80 17.94 -16.55 7.57
CA ALA A 80 18.19 -16.88 6.16
C ALA A 80 19.31 -16.03 5.51
N GLY A 81 19.93 -15.11 6.24
CA GLY A 81 20.98 -14.23 5.72
C GLY A 81 20.48 -13.03 4.91
N TRP A 82 19.21 -12.73 4.97
CA TRP A 82 18.64 -11.54 4.36
C TRP A 82 18.86 -10.32 5.28
N ASN A 83 19.77 -9.43 4.89
CA ASN A 83 20.12 -8.21 5.63
C ASN A 83 19.67 -6.94 4.91
#